data_755221a92a01301322bbf2a2e41a6aa3
#
_entry.id   755221a92a01301322bbf2a2e41a6aa3
#
_cell.length_a   1.000
_cell.length_b   1.000
_cell.length_c   1.000
_cell.angle_alpha   90.00
_cell.angle_beta   90.00
_cell.angle_gamma   90.00
#
_symmetry.space_group_name_H-M   'P 1'
#
loop_
_entity.id
_entity.type
_entity.pdbx_description
1 polymer ?
#
loop_
_entity_poly.entity_id
_entity_poly.type
_entity_poly.pdbx_seq_one_letter_code
_entity_poly.pdbx_strand_id
1 'polypeptide(L)'
;QKRTPSISGSSINDEEDSNYRRKSRTPPSESFLHDEDIHHERKSRNSSSKGLGNDAMSRALNQISKSPFTRKIEGGRLPRQFTQPTFTMYNGRMNPVEHVSHFNQRMAVHSKNEALMCKVFPSSLGSMAIRWFDGLREGSINSFKELTRAFGARFVTFSRVPQPLDSLFSMTVRESEKRRRTCRKEKHSSIKD
;
A
#
# COMPACT_ATOMS: atom_id res chain seq x y z
N GLN A 1 62.68 3.31 -11.30
CA GLN A 1 63.63 3.64 -10.21
C GLN A 1 62.87 4.22 -9.04
N LYS A 2 63.13 3.64 -7.85
CA LYS A 2 62.98 4.14 -6.47
C LYS A 2 61.62 4.02 -5.86
N ARG A 3 61.36 2.98 -5.11
CA ARG A 3 61.68 2.66 -3.69
C ARG A 3 60.59 3.13 -2.73
N THR A 4 59.96 2.12 -2.14
CA THR A 4 59.27 2.15 -0.85
C THR A 4 60.20 2.59 0.29
N PRO A 5 59.69 3.00 1.45
CA PRO A 5 59.94 2.14 2.60
C PRO A 5 58.73 1.90 3.51
N SER A 6 58.74 0.69 4.04
CA SER A 6 58.06 0.21 5.23
C SER A 6 58.54 0.89 6.49
N ILE A 7 57.68 1.14 7.47
CA ILE A 7 58.07 1.18 8.87
C ILE A 7 57.00 0.42 9.70
N SER A 8 57.50 -0.61 10.33
CA SER A 8 56.95 -1.38 11.43
C SER A 8 57.03 -0.57 12.75
N GLY A 9 56.08 -0.82 13.64
CA GLY A 9 56.13 -0.31 15.00
C GLY A 9 55.10 -1.00 15.89
N SER A 10 55.54 -2.02 16.55
CA SER A 10 55.01 -2.82 17.65
C SER A 10 54.83 -2.01 18.92
N SER A 11 53.82 -2.37 19.73
CA SER A 11 53.76 -2.46 21.21
C SER A 11 52.33 -2.63 21.66
N ILE A 12 51.92 -3.77 22.09
CA ILE A 12 51.87 -4.41 23.43
C ILE A 12 51.63 -3.42 24.56
N ASN A 13 50.46 -3.53 25.18
CA ASN A 13 50.32 -3.55 26.63
C ASN A 13 49.00 -4.20 27.01
N ASP A 14 49.17 -5.29 27.75
CA ASP A 14 48.27 -5.98 28.65
C ASP A 14 47.87 -5.05 29.80
N GLU A 15 46.79 -5.33 30.40
CA GLU A 15 46.40 -5.40 31.83
C GLU A 15 44.90 -5.38 31.93
N GLU A 16 44.35 -6.52 32.25
CA GLU A 16 43.96 -7.05 33.57
C GLU A 16 42.73 -6.41 34.20
N ASP A 17 41.73 -7.29 34.30
CA ASP A 17 41.09 -7.69 35.57
C ASP A 17 40.09 -6.70 36.18
N SER A 18 38.83 -7.12 36.25
CA SER A 18 38.13 -7.34 37.51
C SER A 18 36.73 -7.91 37.33
N ASN A 19 36.70 -9.12 37.73
CA ASN A 19 35.65 -9.99 38.17
C ASN A 19 34.78 -9.31 39.25
N TYR A 20 33.47 -9.06 39.01
CA TYR A 20 32.50 -8.76 40.04
C TYR A 20 31.31 -9.71 39.98
N ARG A 21 31.52 -10.83 40.59
CA ARG A 21 30.52 -11.85 40.91
C ARG A 21 29.70 -11.39 42.12
N ARG A 22 28.51 -10.88 41.94
CA ARG A 22 27.53 -10.70 43.02
C ARG A 22 26.60 -11.90 43.09
N LYS A 23 26.85 -12.72 44.11
CA LYS A 23 25.94 -13.74 44.64
C LYS A 23 24.75 -13.04 45.29
N SER A 24 23.54 -13.26 44.83
CA SER A 24 22.34 -12.97 45.59
C SER A 24 21.93 -14.24 46.36
N ARG A 25 21.87 -14.09 47.67
CA ARG A 25 21.41 -15.07 48.62
C ARG A 25 19.90 -15.14 48.60
N THR A 26 19.35 -16.33 48.47
CA THR A 26 17.99 -16.70 48.86
C THR A 26 17.95 -17.03 50.34
N PRO A 27 16.95 -16.58 51.10
CA PRO A 27 16.68 -17.14 52.44
C PRO A 27 15.73 -18.33 52.36
N PRO A 28 15.81 -19.23 53.33
CA PRO A 28 15.14 -20.51 53.29
C PRO A 28 13.66 -20.44 53.70
N SER A 29 12.91 -21.39 53.17
CA SER A 29 11.54 -21.74 53.45
C SER A 29 11.30 -22.14 54.91
N GLU A 30 10.25 -21.61 55.50
CA GLU A 30 9.61 -22.25 56.64
C GLU A 30 8.20 -22.68 56.26
N SER A 31 7.98 -23.98 56.45
CA SER A 31 6.73 -24.70 56.33
C SER A 31 5.88 -24.48 57.59
N PHE A 32 4.61 -24.16 57.42
CA PHE A 32 3.58 -24.51 58.41
C PHE A 32 2.33 -25.03 57.69
N LEU A 33 1.87 -26.13 58.26
CA LEU A 33 0.78 -27.02 57.92
C LEU A 33 -0.58 -26.45 58.33
N HIS A 34 -1.63 -26.97 57.68
CA HIS A 34 -3.05 -27.07 58.11
C HIS A 34 -3.87 -25.79 57.98
N ASP A 35 -5.05 -25.78 57.40
CA ASP A 35 -6.23 -26.65 57.48
C ASP A 35 -7.31 -26.27 56.45
N GLU A 36 -7.99 -27.28 55.93
CA GLU A 36 -9.41 -27.43 55.62
C GLU A 36 -10.20 -26.42 54.76
N ASP A 37 -10.69 -26.96 53.65
CA ASP A 37 -12.02 -26.87 53.04
C ASP A 37 -12.87 -25.60 53.23
N ILE A 38 -13.03 -24.84 52.12
CA ILE A 38 -14.36 -24.33 51.77
C ILE A 38 -14.41 -24.23 50.23
N HIS A 39 -15.23 -25.11 49.63
CA HIS A 39 -15.75 -24.98 48.27
C HIS A 39 -16.44 -23.62 48.09
N HIS A 40 -15.82 -22.74 47.29
CA HIS A 40 -16.55 -21.70 46.58
C HIS A 40 -16.14 -21.72 45.12
N GLU A 41 -16.97 -22.43 44.40
CA GLU A 41 -17.05 -22.36 42.92
C GLU A 41 -17.35 -20.92 42.48
N ARG A 42 -16.34 -20.09 42.42
CA ARG A 42 -16.39 -18.81 41.71
C ARG A 42 -16.17 -19.10 40.25
N LYS A 43 -17.27 -19.37 39.58
CA LYS A 43 -17.44 -19.30 38.12
C LYS A 43 -16.90 -17.96 37.66
N SER A 44 -15.60 -17.91 37.32
CA SER A 44 -14.95 -16.77 36.68
C SER A 44 -15.59 -16.59 35.33
N ARG A 45 -16.55 -15.69 35.26
CA ARG A 45 -17.01 -15.10 34.00
C ARG A 45 -15.88 -14.21 33.50
N ASN A 46 -14.87 -14.83 32.93
CA ASN A 46 -13.80 -14.09 32.26
C ASN A 46 -14.35 -13.59 30.95
N SER A 47 -14.50 -12.27 30.90
CA SER A 47 -15.02 -11.49 29.81
C SER A 47 -14.32 -11.80 28.49
N SER A 48 -15.07 -12.44 27.60
CA SER A 48 -14.68 -12.83 26.23
C SER A 48 -14.58 -11.65 25.26
N SER A 49 -14.42 -10.41 25.75
CA SER A 49 -14.43 -9.22 24.88
C SER A 49 -13.05 -8.74 24.42
N LYS A 50 -11.96 -9.27 25.00
CA LYS A 50 -10.59 -8.90 24.60
C LYS A 50 -10.02 -9.73 23.44
N GLY A 51 -10.60 -10.91 23.16
CA GLY A 51 -10.12 -11.79 22.09
C GLY A 51 -10.55 -11.35 20.68
N LEU A 52 -11.76 -10.81 20.54
CA LEU A 52 -12.34 -10.53 19.23
C LEU A 52 -11.61 -9.43 18.45
N GLY A 53 -11.10 -8.42 19.17
CA GLY A 53 -10.33 -7.32 18.55
C GLY A 53 -8.96 -7.78 18.05
N ASN A 54 -8.26 -8.60 18.85
CA ASN A 54 -6.96 -9.13 18.47
C ASN A 54 -7.04 -10.12 17.32
N ASP A 55 -8.09 -10.95 17.26
CA ASP A 55 -8.30 -11.89 16.17
C ASP A 55 -8.65 -11.19 14.84
N ALA A 56 -9.42 -10.11 14.90
CA ALA A 56 -9.72 -9.30 13.73
C ALA A 56 -8.47 -8.57 13.20
N MET A 57 -7.68 -8.00 14.11
CA MET A 57 -6.42 -7.35 13.77
C MET A 57 -5.42 -8.36 13.19
N SER A 58 -5.25 -9.51 13.84
CA SER A 58 -4.35 -10.58 13.36
C SER A 58 -4.76 -11.09 11.98
N ARG A 59 -6.06 -11.26 11.73
CA ARG A 59 -6.56 -11.64 10.40
C ARG A 59 -6.26 -10.57 9.36
N ALA A 60 -6.46 -9.29 9.69
CA ALA A 60 -6.15 -8.18 8.79
C ALA A 60 -4.65 -8.11 8.48
N LEU A 61 -3.79 -8.25 9.47
CA LEU A 61 -2.33 -8.28 9.29
C LEU A 61 -1.89 -9.48 8.46
N ASN A 62 -2.46 -10.66 8.70
CA ASN A 62 -2.20 -11.86 7.90
C ASN A 62 -2.65 -11.70 6.45
N GLN A 63 -3.72 -10.96 6.19
CA GLN A 63 -4.18 -10.65 4.84
C GLN A 63 -3.17 -9.77 4.10
N ILE A 64 -2.70 -8.69 4.73
CA ILE A 64 -1.71 -7.76 4.16
C ILE A 64 -0.36 -8.44 3.93
N SER A 65 -0.01 -9.45 4.72
CA SER A 65 1.24 -10.20 4.58
C SER A 65 1.28 -11.14 3.39
N LYS A 66 0.13 -11.38 2.73
CA LYS A 66 0.03 -12.27 1.58
C LYS A 66 0.29 -11.49 0.30
N SER A 67 1.27 -11.97 -0.48
CA SER A 67 1.54 -11.38 -1.78
C SER A 67 0.53 -11.85 -2.83
N PRO A 68 -0.05 -10.94 -3.62
CA PRO A 68 -0.90 -11.33 -4.74
C PRO A 68 -0.11 -11.92 -5.91
N PHE A 69 1.21 -11.85 -5.88
CA PHE A 69 2.06 -12.27 -6.98
C PHE A 69 2.33 -13.77 -6.97
N THR A 70 2.40 -14.35 -8.17
CA THR A 70 2.86 -15.74 -8.33
C THR A 70 4.35 -15.87 -7.98
N ARG A 71 4.78 -17.10 -7.70
CA ARG A 71 6.21 -17.42 -7.45
C ARG A 71 7.14 -16.93 -8.56
N LYS A 72 6.66 -16.89 -9.82
CA LYS A 72 7.41 -16.35 -10.97
C LYS A 72 7.76 -14.87 -10.77
N ILE A 73 6.80 -14.07 -10.35
CA ILE A 73 7.00 -12.63 -10.08
C ILE A 73 7.80 -12.44 -8.80
N GLU A 74 7.48 -13.20 -7.74
CA GLU A 74 8.18 -13.09 -6.46
C GLU A 74 9.67 -13.47 -6.57
N GLY A 75 9.98 -14.54 -7.27
CA GLY A 75 11.37 -15.00 -7.52
C GLY A 75 12.08 -14.26 -8.65
N GLY A 76 11.42 -13.32 -9.33
CA GLY A 76 12.01 -12.58 -10.43
C GLY A 76 13.23 -11.76 -10.00
N ARG A 77 14.29 -11.80 -10.82
CA ARG A 77 15.52 -11.03 -10.56
C ARG A 77 15.26 -9.53 -10.67
N LEU A 78 15.60 -8.80 -9.63
CA LEU A 78 15.55 -7.35 -9.62
C LEU A 78 16.92 -6.77 -9.99
N PRO A 79 16.97 -5.59 -10.65
CA PRO A 79 18.23 -4.92 -10.94
C PRO A 79 18.97 -4.56 -9.64
N ARG A 80 20.28 -4.74 -9.61
CA ARG A 80 21.11 -4.42 -8.44
C ARG A 80 21.11 -2.92 -8.11
N GLN A 81 21.00 -2.09 -9.14
CA GLN A 81 20.97 -0.63 -9.03
C GLN A 81 19.62 -0.13 -9.59
N PHE A 82 18.62 -0.12 -8.74
CA PHE A 82 17.32 0.44 -9.06
C PHE A 82 17.02 1.59 -8.10
N THR A 83 16.84 2.77 -8.65
CA THR A 83 16.33 3.92 -7.90
C THR A 83 14.87 4.10 -8.29
N GLN A 84 14.00 4.00 -7.30
CA GLN A 84 12.56 4.16 -7.52
C GLN A 84 12.24 5.60 -7.92
N PRO A 85 11.59 5.82 -9.06
CA PRO A 85 11.15 7.15 -9.44
C PRO A 85 10.01 7.64 -8.53
N THR A 86 9.88 8.95 -8.41
CA THR A 86 8.73 9.56 -7.73
C THR A 86 7.49 9.43 -8.59
N PHE A 87 6.41 8.93 -8.00
CA PHE A 87 5.11 8.78 -8.67
C PHE A 87 4.09 9.80 -8.15
N THR A 88 3.20 10.24 -9.04
CA THR A 88 1.95 10.86 -8.62
C THR A 88 1.02 9.74 -8.13
N MET A 89 0.62 9.81 -6.87
CA MET A 89 -0.18 8.76 -6.23
C MET A 89 -1.59 8.73 -6.83
N TYR A 90 -2.04 7.54 -7.19
CA TYR A 90 -3.42 7.34 -7.66
C TYR A 90 -4.43 7.53 -6.53
N ASN A 91 -5.26 8.53 -6.64
CA ASN A 91 -6.21 8.94 -5.60
C ASN A 91 -7.58 8.21 -5.66
N GLY A 92 -7.78 7.28 -6.59
CA GLY A 92 -9.04 6.55 -6.79
C GLY A 92 -10.07 7.25 -7.69
N ARG A 93 -9.86 8.51 -8.08
CA ARG A 93 -10.77 9.31 -8.92
C ARG A 93 -10.19 9.66 -10.29
N MET A 94 -8.89 9.59 -10.44
CA MET A 94 -8.20 9.80 -11.71
C MET A 94 -8.53 8.69 -12.70
N ASN A 95 -8.30 8.96 -13.99
CA ASN A 95 -8.40 7.94 -15.02
C ASN A 95 -7.35 6.84 -14.78
N PRO A 96 -7.74 5.58 -14.53
CA PRO A 96 -6.79 4.50 -14.26
C PRO A 96 -5.89 4.19 -15.47
N VAL A 97 -6.36 4.40 -16.69
CA VAL A 97 -5.57 4.18 -17.90
C VAL A 97 -4.45 5.22 -18.00
N GLU A 98 -4.75 6.47 -17.69
CA GLU A 98 -3.78 7.55 -17.64
C GLU A 98 -2.72 7.31 -16.55
N HIS A 99 -3.14 6.88 -15.37
CA HIS A 99 -2.23 6.52 -14.29
C HIS A 99 -1.25 5.41 -14.71
N VAL A 100 -1.74 4.33 -15.31
CA VAL A 100 -0.90 3.24 -15.83
C VAL A 100 0.04 3.74 -16.93
N SER A 101 -0.42 4.64 -17.79
CA SER A 101 0.42 5.27 -18.83
C SER A 101 1.57 6.06 -18.22
N HIS A 102 1.30 6.91 -17.23
CA HIS A 102 2.33 7.68 -16.52
C HIS A 102 3.31 6.77 -15.77
N PHE A 103 2.81 5.72 -15.12
CA PHE A 103 3.66 4.72 -14.49
C PHE A 103 4.62 4.06 -15.50
N ASN A 104 4.09 3.62 -16.64
CA ASN A 104 4.89 3.02 -17.71
C ASN A 104 5.96 3.98 -18.26
N GLN A 105 5.64 5.26 -18.43
CA GLN A 105 6.60 6.28 -18.85
C GLN A 105 7.74 6.43 -17.84
N ARG A 106 7.42 6.49 -16.55
CA ARG A 106 8.42 6.59 -15.47
C ARG A 106 9.31 5.35 -15.36
N MET A 107 8.74 4.19 -15.65
CA MET A 107 9.40 2.88 -15.59
C MET A 107 9.94 2.39 -16.94
N ALA A 108 9.95 3.22 -17.99
CA ALA A 108 10.23 2.81 -19.37
C ALA A 108 11.58 2.06 -19.52
N VAL A 109 12.62 2.52 -18.82
CA VAL A 109 13.98 1.88 -18.83
C VAL A 109 13.97 0.45 -18.30
N HIS A 110 12.97 0.11 -17.47
CA HIS A 110 12.82 -1.18 -16.81
C HIS A 110 11.62 -1.99 -17.32
N SER A 111 10.97 -1.55 -18.39
CA SER A 111 9.72 -2.14 -18.91
C SER A 111 9.80 -3.62 -19.24
N LYS A 112 11.00 -4.14 -19.54
CA LYS A 112 11.24 -5.58 -19.81
C LYS A 112 11.29 -6.42 -18.53
N ASN A 113 11.43 -5.81 -17.34
CA ASN A 113 11.48 -6.54 -16.08
C ASN A 113 10.10 -6.60 -15.43
N GLU A 114 9.33 -7.61 -15.76
CA GLU A 114 7.96 -7.81 -15.25
C GLU A 114 7.90 -7.87 -13.72
N ALA A 115 8.85 -8.53 -13.08
CA ALA A 115 8.89 -8.65 -11.63
C ALA A 115 9.06 -7.27 -10.97
N LEU A 116 9.95 -6.45 -11.51
CA LEU A 116 10.17 -5.09 -11.03
C LEU A 116 8.91 -4.22 -11.26
N MET A 117 8.33 -4.26 -12.46
CA MET A 117 7.12 -3.50 -12.78
C MET A 117 5.98 -3.85 -11.82
N CYS A 118 5.75 -5.13 -11.55
CA CYS A 118 4.73 -5.60 -10.61
C CYS A 118 5.00 -5.12 -9.17
N LYS A 119 6.23 -5.29 -8.68
CA LYS A 119 6.60 -4.97 -7.29
C LYS A 119 6.64 -3.47 -6.99
N VAL A 120 6.91 -2.65 -8.00
CA VAL A 120 6.96 -1.19 -7.87
C VAL A 120 5.57 -0.55 -8.03
N PHE A 121 4.67 -1.15 -8.80
CA PHE A 121 3.35 -0.57 -9.08
C PHE A 121 2.56 -0.17 -7.82
N PRO A 122 2.50 -1.00 -6.75
CA PRO A 122 1.78 -0.64 -5.53
C PRO A 122 2.27 0.67 -4.88
N SER A 123 3.54 1.02 -5.04
CA SER A 123 4.08 2.27 -4.51
C SER A 123 3.60 3.53 -5.22
N SER A 124 2.90 3.38 -6.34
CA SER A 124 2.21 4.47 -7.04
C SER A 124 0.73 4.61 -6.66
N LEU A 125 0.24 3.76 -5.75
CA LEU A 125 -1.16 3.72 -5.35
C LEU A 125 -1.38 4.51 -4.05
N GLY A 126 -2.42 5.34 -4.04
CA GLY A 126 -2.88 6.01 -2.83
C GLY A 126 -3.75 5.09 -1.96
N SER A 127 -4.17 5.59 -0.79
CA SER A 127 -4.83 4.82 0.27
C SER A 127 -6.06 4.01 -0.18
N MET A 128 -6.83 4.50 -1.13
CA MET A 128 -8.00 3.79 -1.65
C MET A 128 -7.61 2.61 -2.53
N ALA A 129 -6.59 2.80 -3.36
CA ALA A 129 -6.15 1.78 -4.32
C ALA A 129 -5.24 0.74 -3.66
N ILE A 130 -4.45 1.11 -2.66
CA ILE A 130 -3.64 0.15 -1.92
C ILE A 130 -4.51 -0.85 -1.13
N ARG A 131 -5.64 -0.43 -0.56
CA ARG A 131 -6.58 -1.35 0.08
C ARG A 131 -7.17 -2.38 -0.89
N TRP A 132 -7.43 -1.97 -2.13
CA TRP A 132 -7.85 -2.91 -3.17
C TRP A 132 -6.72 -3.90 -3.49
N PHE A 133 -5.48 -3.41 -3.61
CA PHE A 133 -4.32 -4.26 -3.88
C PHE A 133 -4.09 -5.29 -2.77
N ASP A 134 -4.16 -4.87 -1.51
CA ASP A 134 -4.03 -5.74 -0.33
C ASP A 134 -5.15 -6.80 -0.24
N GLY A 135 -6.31 -6.52 -0.85
CA GLY A 135 -7.43 -7.46 -0.95
C GLY A 135 -7.34 -8.44 -2.11
N LEU A 136 -6.30 -8.38 -2.95
CA LEU A 136 -6.11 -9.33 -4.04
C LEU A 136 -5.78 -10.73 -3.49
N ARG A 137 -6.28 -11.75 -4.19
CA ARG A 137 -6.02 -13.14 -3.81
C ARG A 137 -4.54 -13.47 -3.97
N GLU A 138 -3.98 -14.17 -3.00
CA GLU A 138 -2.59 -14.67 -3.04
C GLU A 138 -2.32 -15.43 -4.33
N GLY A 139 -1.18 -15.13 -4.98
CA GLY A 139 -0.74 -15.78 -6.21
C GLY A 139 -1.63 -15.58 -7.44
N SER A 140 -2.54 -14.60 -7.42
CA SER A 140 -3.49 -14.36 -8.52
C SER A 140 -2.91 -13.55 -9.68
N ILE A 141 -1.77 -12.89 -9.49
CA ILE A 141 -1.16 -12.01 -10.49
C ILE A 141 0.13 -12.65 -11.02
N ASN A 142 0.13 -12.98 -12.30
CA ASN A 142 1.24 -13.64 -12.98
C ASN A 142 2.03 -12.71 -13.94
N SER A 143 1.50 -11.52 -14.22
CA SER A 143 2.14 -10.55 -15.11
C SER A 143 1.72 -9.11 -14.79
N PHE A 144 2.52 -8.15 -15.21
CA PHE A 144 2.18 -6.74 -15.09
C PHE A 144 0.90 -6.39 -15.88
N LYS A 145 0.69 -7.05 -17.01
CA LYS A 145 -0.53 -6.90 -17.82
C LYS A 145 -1.79 -7.33 -17.05
N GLU A 146 -1.72 -8.43 -16.30
CA GLU A 146 -2.84 -8.88 -15.45
C GLU A 146 -3.11 -7.90 -14.31
N LEU A 147 -2.06 -7.42 -13.64
CA LEU A 147 -2.17 -6.42 -12.59
C LEU A 147 -2.86 -5.14 -13.08
N THR A 148 -2.39 -4.58 -14.19
CA THR A 148 -2.97 -3.34 -14.76
C THR A 148 -4.38 -3.53 -15.29
N ARG A 149 -4.72 -4.72 -15.81
CA ARG A 149 -6.08 -5.06 -16.22
C ARG A 149 -7.02 -5.14 -15.01
N ALA A 150 -6.61 -5.82 -13.94
CA ALA A 150 -7.38 -5.91 -12.70
C ALA A 150 -7.58 -4.52 -12.07
N PHE A 151 -6.53 -3.69 -12.06
CA PHE A 151 -6.60 -2.30 -11.61
C PHE A 151 -7.58 -1.48 -12.44
N GLY A 152 -7.45 -1.51 -13.78
CA GLY A 152 -8.34 -0.79 -14.68
C GLY A 152 -9.79 -1.23 -14.50
N ALA A 153 -10.07 -2.52 -14.46
CA ALA A 153 -11.41 -3.06 -14.26
C ALA A 153 -12.04 -2.58 -12.94
N ARG A 154 -11.24 -2.45 -11.88
CA ARG A 154 -11.72 -1.97 -10.58
C ARG A 154 -12.05 -0.48 -10.58
N PHE A 155 -11.22 0.35 -11.23
CA PHE A 155 -11.29 1.80 -11.08
C PHE A 155 -11.89 2.55 -12.28
N VAL A 156 -12.11 1.89 -13.42
CA VAL A 156 -12.72 2.53 -14.60
C VAL A 156 -14.11 3.10 -14.33
N THR A 157 -14.89 2.45 -13.47
CA THR A 157 -16.24 2.91 -13.12
C THR A 157 -16.23 4.15 -12.23
N PHE A 158 -15.17 4.34 -11.44
CA PHE A 158 -15.02 5.48 -10.54
C PHE A 158 -14.44 6.72 -11.26
N SER A 159 -13.79 6.54 -12.40
CA SER A 159 -13.24 7.64 -13.19
C SER A 159 -14.27 8.28 -14.13
N ARG A 160 -15.50 7.77 -14.19
CA ARG A 160 -16.64 8.51 -14.73
C ARG A 160 -16.98 9.61 -13.75
N VAL A 161 -16.25 10.72 -13.85
CA VAL A 161 -16.61 11.98 -13.19
C VAL A 161 -18.04 12.28 -13.60
N PRO A 162 -18.98 12.47 -12.66
CA PRO A 162 -20.26 13.08 -13.02
C PRO A 162 -19.92 14.39 -13.73
N GLN A 163 -20.38 14.56 -14.96
CA GLN A 163 -20.24 15.85 -15.66
C GLN A 163 -20.76 16.89 -14.68
N PRO A 164 -19.99 17.94 -14.32
CA PRO A 164 -20.48 18.96 -13.43
C PRO A 164 -21.82 19.41 -13.94
N LEU A 165 -22.82 19.57 -13.06
CA LEU A 165 -24.15 20.03 -13.46
C LEU A 165 -24.10 21.30 -14.28
N ASP A 166 -23.06 22.12 -14.11
CA ASP A 166 -22.74 23.29 -14.91
C ASP A 166 -22.62 23.01 -16.40
N SER A 167 -22.14 21.83 -16.81
CA SER A 167 -22.07 21.48 -18.24
C SER A 167 -23.45 21.17 -18.83
N LEU A 168 -24.36 20.63 -18.02
CA LEU A 168 -25.74 20.41 -18.40
C LEU A 168 -26.51 21.75 -18.49
N PHE A 169 -26.29 22.65 -17.54
CA PHE A 169 -26.86 24.01 -17.60
C PHE A 169 -26.33 24.78 -18.82
N SER A 170 -25.04 24.67 -19.13
CA SER A 170 -24.45 25.31 -20.30
C SER A 170 -25.03 24.79 -21.62
N MET A 171 -25.35 23.49 -21.71
CA MET A 171 -26.04 22.93 -22.87
C MET A 171 -27.47 23.43 -22.99
N THR A 172 -28.22 23.48 -21.88
CA THR A 172 -29.59 23.96 -21.85
C THR A 172 -29.68 25.45 -22.22
N VAL A 173 -28.73 26.26 -21.75
CA VAL A 173 -28.67 27.69 -22.11
C VAL A 173 -28.37 27.88 -23.60
N ARG A 174 -27.43 27.14 -24.16
CA ARG A 174 -27.11 27.19 -25.58
C ARG A 174 -28.29 26.78 -26.46
N GLU A 175 -29.02 25.75 -26.09
CA GLU A 175 -30.19 25.26 -26.81
C GLU A 175 -31.33 26.29 -26.77
N SER A 176 -31.59 26.92 -25.63
CA SER A 176 -32.59 27.96 -25.48
C SER A 176 -32.23 29.23 -26.25
N GLU A 177 -30.95 29.59 -26.32
CA GLU A 177 -30.45 30.72 -27.09
C GLU A 177 -30.58 30.47 -28.59
N LYS A 178 -30.28 29.26 -29.05
CA LYS A 178 -30.45 28.85 -30.45
C LYS A 178 -31.91 28.94 -30.88
N ARG A 179 -32.85 28.44 -30.05
CA ARG A 179 -34.31 28.55 -30.31
C ARG A 179 -34.77 30.02 -30.39
N ARG A 180 -34.31 30.89 -29.50
CA ARG A 180 -34.63 32.32 -29.52
C ARG A 180 -34.14 33.00 -30.81
N ARG A 181 -32.96 32.65 -31.32
CA ARG A 181 -32.40 33.20 -32.57
C ARG A 181 -33.19 32.74 -33.79
N THR A 182 -33.66 31.49 -33.82
CA THR A 182 -34.46 30.93 -34.89
C THR A 182 -35.82 31.61 -34.95
N CYS A 183 -36.52 31.76 -33.83
CA CYS A 183 -37.81 32.42 -33.72
C CYS A 183 -37.76 33.92 -34.08
N ARG A 184 -36.63 34.60 -33.80
CA ARG A 184 -36.43 36.01 -34.21
C ARG A 184 -36.25 36.17 -35.72
N LYS A 185 -35.58 35.17 -36.39
CA LYS A 185 -35.44 35.19 -37.87
C LYS A 185 -36.78 34.98 -38.60
N GLU A 186 -37.61 34.08 -38.12
CA GLU A 186 -38.96 33.82 -38.68
C GLU A 186 -39.87 35.04 -38.59
N LYS A 187 -39.84 35.78 -37.48
CA LYS A 187 -40.64 37.03 -37.33
C LYS A 187 -40.15 38.15 -38.25
N HIS A 188 -38.91 38.19 -38.65
CA HIS A 188 -38.37 39.22 -39.55
C HIS A 188 -38.65 38.90 -41.04
N SER A 189 -38.87 37.65 -41.37
CA SER A 189 -39.24 37.19 -42.72
C SER A 189 -40.74 37.45 -43.06
N SER A 190 -41.63 37.38 -42.03
CA SER A 190 -43.07 37.60 -42.18
C SER A 190 -43.52 39.09 -42.28
N ILE A 191 -42.60 40.03 -42.19
CA ILE A 191 -42.93 41.49 -42.24
C ILE A 191 -42.53 42.09 -43.58
N LYS A 192 -42.04 41.27 -44.55
CA LYS A 192 -41.57 41.76 -45.87
C LYS A 192 -42.42 41.33 -47.04
N ASP A 193 -43.61 40.76 -46.84
CA ASP A 193 -44.59 40.46 -47.87
C ASP A 193 -45.76 41.43 -47.79
#